data_e05e50f8fd261a3a3c8961e3d1e506e1
#
_entry.id   e05e50f8fd261a3a3c8961e3d1e506e1
#
_cell.length_a   1.000
_cell.length_b   1.000
_cell.length_c   1.000
_cell.angle_alpha   90.00
_cell.angle_beta   90.00
_cell.angle_gamma   90.00
#
_symmetry.space_group_name_H-M   'P 1'
#
loop_
_entity.id
_entity.type
_entity.pdbx_description
1 polymer ?
#
loop_
_entity_poly.entity_id
_entity_poly.type
_entity_poly.pdbx_seq_one_letter_code
_entity_poly.pdbx_strand_id
1 'polypeptide(L)'
;MPISCRVTRGDFTESIHVAFAVIVDSEGQIIYSTGDPHYLTCIRSSLKPFQAAASVKIGAVDAAGFDEKELALMCASHKGEDIHVETALSMVNKLDLNIEDFECGSHYPSDTVSYTHLRAHETRF
;
A
#
# COMPACT_ATOMS: atom_id res chain seq x y z
N MET A 1 16.85 -22.45 -6.85
CA MET A 1 15.95 -22.96 -5.77
C MET A 1 15.27 -21.76 -5.11
N PRO A 2 14.04 -21.85 -4.63
CA PRO A 2 13.41 -20.76 -3.89
C PRO A 2 14.12 -20.47 -2.57
N ILE A 3 13.97 -19.26 -2.06
CA ILE A 3 14.42 -18.89 -0.72
C ILE A 3 13.45 -19.51 0.28
N SER A 4 13.98 -20.17 1.33
CA SER A 4 13.14 -20.70 2.41
C SER A 4 13.56 -20.04 3.72
N CYS A 5 12.55 -19.52 4.45
CA CYS A 5 12.72 -18.94 5.77
C CYS A 5 11.83 -19.68 6.75
N ARG A 6 12.41 -20.07 7.89
CA ARG A 6 11.72 -20.75 8.98
C ARG A 6 11.60 -19.81 10.18
N VAL A 7 10.37 -19.55 10.59
CA VAL A 7 10.08 -18.82 11.84
C VAL A 7 9.91 -19.85 12.96
N THR A 8 10.57 -19.63 14.09
CA THR A 8 10.52 -20.53 15.23
C THR A 8 10.00 -19.81 16.48
N ARG A 9 9.33 -20.59 17.33
CA ARG A 9 8.97 -20.20 18.69
C ARG A 9 9.66 -21.16 19.66
N GLY A 10 10.77 -20.72 20.24
CA GLY A 10 11.71 -21.61 20.91
C GLY A 10 12.25 -22.65 19.91
N ASP A 11 12.18 -23.93 20.29
CA ASP A 11 12.66 -25.05 19.45
C ASP A 11 11.65 -25.50 18.39
N PHE A 12 10.42 -24.97 18.42
CA PHE A 12 9.36 -25.38 17.51
C PHE A 12 9.31 -24.49 16.28
N THR A 13 9.09 -25.09 15.11
CA THR A 13 8.79 -24.37 13.87
C THR A 13 7.36 -23.88 13.92
N GLU A 14 7.17 -22.55 13.89
CA GLU A 14 5.85 -21.92 13.88
C GLU A 14 5.33 -21.77 12.43
N SER A 15 6.20 -21.36 11.51
CA SER A 15 5.85 -21.25 10.08
C SER A 15 7.06 -21.39 9.18
N ILE A 16 6.80 -21.77 7.93
CA ILE A 16 7.79 -21.81 6.85
C ILE A 16 7.28 -20.91 5.72
N HIS A 17 8.13 -19.99 5.29
CA HIS A 17 7.86 -19.08 4.18
C HIS A 17 8.77 -19.45 3.02
N VAL A 18 8.18 -19.53 1.84
CA VAL A 18 8.89 -19.77 0.58
C VAL A 18 8.77 -18.51 -0.27
N ALA A 19 9.92 -17.97 -0.70
CA ALA A 19 9.96 -16.77 -1.51
C ALA A 19 10.68 -17.02 -2.84
N PHE A 20 10.20 -16.33 -3.85
CA PHE A 20 10.82 -16.22 -5.15
C PHE A 20 11.35 -14.80 -5.31
N ALA A 21 12.51 -14.63 -5.92
CA ALA A 21 13.06 -13.32 -6.19
C ALA A 21 13.60 -13.25 -7.62
N VAL A 22 13.47 -12.07 -8.21
CA VAL A 22 14.00 -11.79 -9.53
C VAL A 22 14.61 -10.39 -9.53
N ILE A 23 15.79 -10.26 -10.16
CA ILE A 23 16.42 -8.96 -10.44
C ILE A 23 16.45 -8.81 -11.95
N VAL A 24 15.96 -7.67 -12.40
CA VAL A 24 15.95 -7.30 -13.82
C VAL A 24 16.74 -6.02 -14.01
N ASP A 25 17.33 -5.84 -15.19
CA ASP A 25 17.95 -4.59 -15.59
C ASP A 25 16.92 -3.56 -16.09
N SER A 26 17.38 -2.39 -16.53
CA SER A 26 16.55 -1.33 -17.08
C SER A 26 15.82 -1.71 -18.38
N GLU A 27 16.28 -2.75 -19.05
CA GLU A 27 15.74 -3.28 -20.30
C GLU A 27 14.77 -4.44 -20.06
N GLY A 28 14.58 -4.81 -18.78
CA GLY A 28 13.69 -5.92 -18.38
C GLY A 28 14.31 -7.30 -18.52
N GLN A 29 15.64 -7.39 -18.74
CA GLN A 29 16.32 -8.68 -18.82
C GLN A 29 16.59 -9.22 -17.41
N ILE A 30 16.36 -10.52 -17.22
CA ILE A 30 16.60 -11.17 -15.93
C ILE A 30 18.12 -11.32 -15.72
N ILE A 31 18.66 -10.60 -14.71
CA ILE A 31 20.05 -10.69 -14.30
C ILE A 31 20.24 -11.82 -13.30
N TYR A 32 19.27 -12.00 -12.41
CA TYR A 32 19.30 -13.01 -11.37
C TYR A 32 17.91 -13.46 -10.99
N SER A 33 17.75 -14.74 -10.65
CA SER A 33 16.51 -15.23 -10.08
C SER A 33 16.76 -16.35 -9.08
N THR A 34 15.85 -16.47 -8.12
CA THR A 34 15.72 -17.63 -7.24
C THR A 34 14.28 -18.10 -7.23
N GLY A 35 14.09 -19.39 -7.44
CA GLY A 35 12.77 -19.96 -7.75
C GLY A 35 12.36 -19.71 -9.20
N ASP A 36 11.07 -19.66 -9.46
CA ASP A 36 10.53 -19.38 -10.79
C ASP A 36 10.35 -17.86 -10.97
N PRO A 37 11.11 -17.21 -11.89
CA PRO A 37 10.98 -15.76 -12.11
C PRO A 37 9.65 -15.36 -12.73
N HIS A 38 8.91 -16.29 -13.31
CA HIS A 38 7.60 -16.08 -13.94
C HIS A 38 6.44 -16.54 -13.05
N TYR A 39 6.70 -16.81 -11.76
CA TYR A 39 5.68 -17.25 -10.83
C TYR A 39 4.54 -16.23 -10.73
N LEU A 40 3.34 -16.67 -11.07
CA LEU A 40 2.15 -15.82 -11.08
C LEU A 40 1.65 -15.60 -9.64
N THR A 41 1.56 -14.35 -9.23
CA THR A 41 1.08 -13.97 -7.89
C THR A 41 0.30 -12.65 -7.93
N CYS A 42 -0.50 -12.40 -6.89
CA CYS A 42 -1.18 -11.11 -6.72
C CYS A 42 -0.20 -10.08 -6.18
N ILE A 43 0.11 -9.05 -6.95
CA ILE A 43 1.06 -7.99 -6.57
C ILE A 43 0.56 -7.12 -5.41
N ARG A 44 -0.77 -6.99 -5.24
CA ARG A 44 -1.42 -6.23 -4.16
C ARG A 44 -0.85 -4.81 -4.00
N SER A 45 -0.65 -4.37 -2.76
CA SER A 45 -0.18 -3.02 -2.43
C SER A 45 1.26 -2.70 -2.87
N SER A 46 2.06 -3.69 -3.25
CA SER A 46 3.38 -3.44 -3.82
C SER A 46 3.35 -2.77 -5.19
N LEU A 47 2.16 -2.72 -5.84
CA LEU A 47 1.95 -1.96 -7.07
C LEU A 47 1.84 -0.44 -6.84
N LYS A 48 1.48 0.02 -5.64
CA LYS A 48 1.16 1.44 -5.37
C LYS A 48 2.27 2.42 -5.75
N PRO A 49 3.57 2.18 -5.46
CA PRO A 49 4.63 3.08 -5.91
C PRO A 49 4.71 3.22 -7.43
N PHE A 50 4.43 2.16 -8.18
CA PHE A 50 4.40 2.21 -9.65
C PHE A 50 3.21 3.01 -10.17
N GLN A 51 2.04 2.90 -9.52
CA GLN A 51 0.86 3.72 -9.83
C GLN A 51 1.14 5.20 -9.53
N ALA A 52 1.72 5.51 -8.37
CA ALA A 52 2.12 6.87 -8.01
C ALA A 52 3.16 7.43 -8.98
N ALA A 53 4.17 6.65 -9.37
CA ALA A 53 5.17 7.05 -10.37
C ALA A 53 4.55 7.38 -11.72
N ALA A 54 3.53 6.63 -12.15
CA ALA A 54 2.79 6.95 -13.37
C ALA A 54 2.08 8.31 -13.25
N SER A 55 1.43 8.59 -12.10
CA SER A 55 0.77 9.88 -11.83
C SER A 55 1.75 11.05 -11.80
N VAL A 56 2.93 10.86 -11.22
CA VAL A 56 4.02 11.86 -11.26
C VAL A 56 4.47 12.09 -12.70
N LYS A 57 4.71 11.02 -13.45
CA LYS A 57 5.23 11.10 -14.83
C LYS A 57 4.31 11.87 -15.78
N ILE A 58 3.00 11.77 -15.60
CA ILE A 58 2.03 12.52 -16.43
C ILE A 58 1.73 13.92 -15.88
N GLY A 59 2.36 14.33 -14.78
CA GLY A 59 2.18 15.65 -14.15
C GLY A 59 0.88 15.78 -13.33
N ALA A 60 0.17 14.69 -13.07
CA ALA A 60 -1.10 14.74 -12.34
C ALA A 60 -0.91 15.14 -10.86
N VAL A 61 0.19 14.74 -10.24
CA VAL A 61 0.54 15.10 -8.86
C VAL A 61 0.75 16.61 -8.72
N ASP A 62 1.52 17.20 -9.66
CA ASP A 62 1.77 18.64 -9.68
C ASP A 62 0.51 19.44 -10.00
N ALA A 63 -0.29 18.98 -10.98
CA ALA A 63 -1.55 19.61 -11.35
C ALA A 63 -2.59 19.60 -10.20
N ALA A 64 -2.62 18.55 -9.38
CA ALA A 64 -3.45 18.46 -8.18
C ALA A 64 -2.89 19.28 -7.01
N GLY A 65 -1.66 19.76 -7.08
CA GLY A 65 -0.98 20.47 -5.99
C GLY A 65 -0.71 19.57 -4.78
N PHE A 66 -0.44 18.28 -5.02
CA PHE A 66 -0.13 17.34 -3.95
C PHE A 66 1.29 17.57 -3.40
N ASP A 67 1.41 17.52 -2.10
CA ASP A 67 2.68 17.61 -1.39
C ASP A 67 3.35 16.22 -1.19
N GLU A 68 4.52 16.22 -0.53
CA GLU A 68 5.29 14.99 -0.28
C GLU A 68 4.54 14.00 0.62
N LYS A 69 3.71 14.48 1.57
CA LYS A 69 2.91 13.60 2.44
C LYS A 69 1.81 12.90 1.67
N GLU A 70 1.15 13.63 0.79
CA GLU A 70 0.10 13.13 -0.07
C GLU A 70 0.66 12.12 -1.08
N LEU A 71 1.81 12.42 -1.68
CA LEU A 71 2.52 11.48 -2.55
C LEU A 71 2.96 10.22 -1.77
N ALA A 72 3.45 10.38 -0.54
CA ALA A 72 3.79 9.24 0.31
C ALA A 72 2.56 8.38 0.62
N LEU A 73 1.39 9.01 0.86
CA LEU A 73 0.14 8.28 1.09
C LEU A 73 -0.29 7.48 -0.15
N MET A 74 -0.10 8.01 -1.36
CA MET A 74 -0.38 7.28 -2.60
C MET A 74 0.42 5.98 -2.71
N CYS A 75 1.64 5.96 -2.16
CA CYS A 75 2.51 4.77 -2.14
C CYS A 75 2.24 3.85 -0.96
N ALA A 76 1.55 4.31 0.08
CA ALA A 76 1.47 3.63 1.37
C ALA A 76 0.36 2.58 1.44
N SER A 77 0.59 1.59 2.29
CA SER A 77 -0.45 0.77 2.90
C SER A 77 -0.58 1.18 4.35
N HIS A 78 -1.69 1.76 4.72
CA HIS A 78 -1.90 2.37 6.04
C HIS A 78 -3.05 1.70 6.81
N LYS A 79 -3.11 1.99 8.11
CA LYS A 79 -4.11 1.41 9.03
C LYS A 79 -5.32 2.31 9.27
N GLY A 80 -5.38 3.49 8.64
CA GLY A 80 -6.45 4.46 8.85
C GLY A 80 -6.28 5.28 10.13
N GLU A 81 -5.04 5.52 10.57
CA GLU A 81 -4.74 6.45 11.66
C GLU A 81 -5.08 7.89 11.25
N ASP A 82 -5.30 8.78 12.21
CA ASP A 82 -5.76 10.15 11.98
C ASP A 82 -4.94 10.89 10.91
N ILE A 83 -3.61 10.75 10.96
CA ILE A 83 -2.72 11.37 9.97
C ILE A 83 -2.99 10.88 8.54
N HIS A 84 -3.37 9.62 8.38
CA HIS A 84 -3.69 9.07 7.06
C HIS A 84 -5.03 9.60 6.56
N VAL A 85 -6.02 9.67 7.46
CA VAL A 85 -7.36 10.19 7.15
C VAL A 85 -7.29 11.67 6.80
N GLU A 86 -6.62 12.48 7.62
CA GLU A 86 -6.42 13.91 7.36
C GLU A 86 -5.72 14.17 6.02
N THR A 87 -4.68 13.40 5.72
CA THR A 87 -3.96 13.52 4.45
C THR A 87 -4.85 13.12 3.27
N ALA A 88 -5.61 12.05 3.39
CA ALA A 88 -6.55 11.63 2.34
C ALA A 88 -7.65 12.67 2.09
N LEU A 89 -8.22 13.25 3.17
CA LEU A 89 -9.22 14.32 3.05
C LEU A 89 -8.64 15.57 2.41
N SER A 90 -7.39 15.92 2.71
CA SER A 90 -6.70 17.01 2.02
C SER A 90 -6.63 16.77 0.52
N MET A 91 -6.28 15.55 0.10
CA MET A 91 -6.22 15.18 -1.32
C MET A 91 -7.59 15.26 -1.99
N VAL A 92 -8.64 14.75 -1.34
CA VAL A 92 -10.02 14.80 -1.84
C VAL A 92 -10.46 16.25 -2.06
N ASN A 93 -10.21 17.13 -1.06
CA ASN A 93 -10.54 18.55 -1.15
C ASN A 93 -9.78 19.27 -2.27
N LYS A 94 -8.49 18.96 -2.47
CA LYS A 94 -7.69 19.55 -3.57
C LYS A 94 -8.20 19.16 -4.96
N LEU A 95 -8.85 18.01 -5.07
CA LEU A 95 -9.44 17.52 -6.31
C LEU A 95 -10.91 17.96 -6.50
N ASP A 96 -11.47 18.74 -5.55
CA ASP A 96 -12.89 19.12 -5.54
C ASP A 96 -13.83 17.91 -5.61
N LEU A 97 -13.45 16.83 -4.93
CA LEU A 97 -14.20 15.57 -4.83
C LEU A 97 -14.89 15.44 -3.47
N ASN A 98 -15.86 14.55 -3.38
CA ASN A 98 -16.54 14.17 -2.16
C ASN A 98 -16.27 12.69 -1.84
N ILE A 99 -16.57 12.29 -0.60
CA ILE A 99 -16.40 10.89 -0.17
C ILE A 99 -17.31 9.95 -0.98
N GLU A 100 -18.46 10.43 -1.41
CA GLU A 100 -19.43 9.71 -2.23
C GLU A 100 -18.93 9.39 -3.64
N ASP A 101 -17.86 10.06 -4.10
CA ASP A 101 -17.23 9.80 -5.40
C ASP A 101 -16.35 8.54 -5.37
N PHE A 102 -16.07 7.99 -4.17
CA PHE A 102 -15.33 6.74 -4.05
C PHE A 102 -16.23 5.53 -4.29
N GLU A 103 -15.83 4.67 -5.22
CA GLU A 103 -16.51 3.41 -5.51
C GLU A 103 -16.20 2.29 -4.49
N CYS A 104 -15.20 2.49 -3.62
CA CYS A 104 -14.85 1.52 -2.58
C CYS A 104 -15.78 1.65 -1.37
N GLY A 105 -16.17 0.49 -0.80
CA GLY A 105 -16.91 0.46 0.46
C GLY A 105 -16.04 0.85 1.65
N SER A 106 -16.70 1.25 2.75
CA SER A 106 -16.04 1.50 4.03
C SER A 106 -15.75 0.18 4.76
N HIS A 107 -14.66 0.13 5.51
CA HIS A 107 -14.37 -0.96 6.45
C HIS A 107 -13.75 -0.39 7.74
N TYR A 108 -13.86 -1.15 8.82
CA TYR A 108 -13.27 -0.74 10.08
C TYR A 108 -11.74 -0.69 10.00
N PRO A 109 -11.09 0.32 10.64
CA PRO A 109 -9.65 0.35 10.79
C PRO A 109 -9.13 -0.94 11.44
N SER A 110 -8.00 -1.44 10.98
CA SER A 110 -7.34 -2.61 11.59
C SER A 110 -6.64 -2.27 12.91
N ASP A 111 -6.45 -0.99 13.21
CA ASP A 111 -5.90 -0.53 14.47
C ASP A 111 -6.98 -0.36 15.53
N THR A 112 -6.79 -1.03 16.69
CA THR A 112 -7.76 -1.02 17.78
C THR A 112 -7.92 0.34 18.46
N VAL A 113 -6.90 1.19 18.42
CA VAL A 113 -6.93 2.55 19.01
C VAL A 113 -7.79 3.45 18.14
N SER A 114 -7.58 3.45 16.82
CA SER A 114 -8.41 4.19 15.86
C SER A 114 -9.87 3.73 15.90
N TYR A 115 -10.11 2.41 16.12
CA TYR A 115 -11.45 1.87 16.27
C TYR A 115 -12.17 2.38 17.53
N THR A 116 -11.46 2.49 18.66
CA THR A 116 -12.05 3.02 19.92
C THR A 116 -12.33 4.52 19.81
N HIS A 117 -11.51 5.29 19.09
CA HIS A 117 -11.74 6.72 18.84
C HIS A 117 -12.99 6.94 17.97
N LEU A 118 -13.17 6.18 16.90
CA LEU A 118 -14.36 6.25 16.05
C LEU A 118 -15.66 5.95 16.83
N ARG A 119 -15.63 5.00 17.77
CA ARG A 119 -16.77 4.72 18.65
C ARG A 119 -17.08 5.83 19.63
N ALA A 120 -16.05 6.53 20.14
CA ALA A 120 -16.22 7.60 21.13
C ALA A 120 -16.85 8.87 20.52
N HIS A 121 -16.73 9.08 19.21
CA HIS A 121 -17.20 10.29 18.53
C HIS A 121 -18.43 10.08 17.63
N GLU A 122 -19.06 8.90 17.67
CA GLU A 122 -20.29 8.60 16.87
C GLU A 122 -20.26 9.17 15.44
N THR A 123 -19.14 9.11 14.78
CA THR A 123 -19.07 9.49 13.37
C THR A 123 -19.63 8.37 12.53
N ARG A 124 -20.89 8.54 12.13
CA ARG A 124 -21.49 7.80 11.04
C ARG A 124 -20.77 8.18 9.74
N PHE A 125 -20.03 7.27 9.21
CA PHE A 125 -19.67 7.23 7.81
C PHE A 125 -20.01 5.85 7.27
#